data_3527b5fdb419b018178b40bdd76de9ac
#
_entry.id   3527b5fdb419b018178b40bdd76de9ac
#
_cell.length_a   1.000
_cell.length_b   1.000
_cell.length_c   1.000
_cell.angle_alpha   90.00
_cell.angle_beta   90.00
_cell.angle_gamma   90.00
#
_symmetry.space_group_name_H-M   'P 1'
#
loop_
_entity.id
_entity.type
_entity.pdbx_description
1 polymer ?
#
loop_
_entity_poly.entity_id
_entity_poly.type
_entity_poly.pdbx_seq_one_letter_code
_entity_poly.pdbx_strand_id
1 'polypeptide(L)'
;MRDRIQVVTLRSDSLTIEATRYDGYDAFRGLLQLAFAAVEELLEPDGISRLGLRYIDEISVPGGESPNWADWIHGSLLAPSTETLVSETWTGAVQYDIGPQRRLVLRYGPAGQPVVAAVGPLRRLRAPTGPIFVLDFDSFWQPDEIPAFSAVDLVQSCDDLRAPVRTLFTELVKDRLVDEVFRREPPT
;
A
#
# COMPACT_ATOMS: atom_id res chain seq x y z
N MET A 1 20.09 17.60 7.38
CA MET A 1 19.63 17.00 6.10
C MET A 1 18.14 16.75 6.27
N ARG A 2 17.25 17.28 5.41
CA ARG A 2 15.80 17.02 5.57
C ARG A 2 15.53 15.58 5.15
N ASP A 3 14.82 14.83 5.99
CA ASP A 3 14.36 13.47 5.66
C ASP A 3 13.33 13.55 4.53
N ARG A 4 13.68 13.05 3.36
CA ARG A 4 12.80 13.04 2.19
C ARG A 4 11.93 11.79 2.23
N ILE A 5 11.02 11.76 3.18
CA ILE A 5 10.09 10.63 3.43
C ILE A 5 8.76 10.77 2.68
N GLN A 6 8.51 11.93 2.11
CA GLN A 6 7.33 12.24 1.31
C GLN A 6 7.77 13.03 0.07
N VAL A 7 7.15 12.71 -1.07
CA VAL A 7 7.37 13.38 -2.36
C VAL A 7 6.06 13.54 -3.09
N VAL A 8 5.86 14.73 -3.65
CA VAL A 8 4.79 14.99 -4.62
C VAL A 8 5.46 15.22 -5.96
N THR A 9 5.08 14.44 -6.95
CA THR A 9 5.59 14.52 -8.31
C THR A 9 4.45 14.90 -9.25
N LEU A 10 4.58 16.05 -9.88
CA LEU A 10 3.66 16.53 -10.92
C LEU A 10 4.28 16.31 -12.28
N ARG A 11 3.50 15.74 -13.19
CA ARG A 11 3.82 15.58 -14.63
C ARG A 11 2.70 16.22 -15.45
N SER A 12 2.85 16.23 -16.76
CA SER A 12 1.85 16.78 -17.67
C SER A 12 0.48 16.08 -17.60
N ASP A 13 0.46 14.82 -17.20
CA ASP A 13 -0.71 13.93 -17.22
C ASP A 13 -0.97 13.21 -15.88
N SER A 14 -0.17 13.49 -14.88
CA SER A 14 -0.28 12.75 -13.61
C SER A 14 0.27 13.49 -12.40
N LEU A 15 -0.38 13.27 -11.26
CA LEU A 15 0.09 13.64 -9.94
C LEU A 15 0.35 12.37 -9.15
N THR A 16 1.55 12.21 -8.62
CA THR A 16 1.93 11.10 -7.75
C THR A 16 2.34 11.62 -6.38
N ILE A 17 1.76 11.05 -5.34
CA ILE A 17 2.08 11.37 -3.94
C ILE A 17 2.58 10.11 -3.29
N GLU A 18 3.81 10.12 -2.81
CA GLU A 18 4.50 8.96 -2.26
C GLU A 18 5.02 9.26 -0.85
N ALA A 19 4.89 8.27 0.03
CA ALA A 19 5.44 8.32 1.39
C ALA A 19 6.15 7.00 1.72
N THR A 20 7.37 7.08 2.27
CA THR A 20 8.13 5.92 2.78
C THR A 20 8.01 5.76 4.29
N ARG A 21 7.38 6.73 4.97
CA ARG A 21 6.92 6.63 6.35
C ARG A 21 5.44 6.96 6.40
N TYR A 22 4.68 6.05 6.95
CA TYR A 22 3.24 6.18 7.09
C TYR A 22 2.88 6.47 8.55
N ASP A 23 2.56 7.74 8.83
CA ASP A 23 2.19 8.23 10.17
C ASP A 23 0.65 8.17 10.39
N GLY A 24 -0.02 7.27 9.66
CA GLY A 24 -1.48 7.11 9.67
C GLY A 24 -2.18 7.82 8.52
N TYR A 25 -3.43 7.41 8.29
CA TYR A 25 -4.19 7.92 7.15
C TYR A 25 -4.54 9.40 7.26
N ASP A 26 -4.84 9.89 8.45
CA ASP A 26 -5.23 11.28 8.62
C ASP A 26 -4.13 12.26 8.19
N ALA A 27 -2.88 11.92 8.50
CA ALA A 27 -1.72 12.69 8.05
C ALA A 27 -1.56 12.63 6.52
N PHE A 28 -1.70 11.44 5.93
CA PHE A 28 -1.63 11.25 4.47
C PHE A 28 -2.81 11.93 3.76
N ARG A 29 -4.01 11.83 4.31
CA ARG A 29 -5.22 12.51 3.81
C ARG A 29 -5.05 14.03 3.77
N GLY A 30 -4.43 14.62 4.80
CA GLY A 30 -4.10 16.04 4.82
C GLY A 30 -3.15 16.45 3.67
N LEU A 31 -2.18 15.60 3.34
CA LEU A 31 -1.30 15.81 2.18
C LEU A 31 -2.06 15.71 0.85
N LEU A 32 -3.00 14.74 0.72
CA LEU A 32 -3.86 14.62 -0.46
C LEU A 32 -4.71 15.88 -0.65
N GLN A 33 -5.36 16.36 0.42
CA GLN A 33 -6.17 17.58 0.39
C GLN A 33 -5.37 18.78 -0.11
N LEU A 34 -4.18 18.98 0.44
CA LEU A 34 -3.31 20.09 0.06
C LEU A 34 -2.87 19.99 -1.41
N ALA A 35 -2.46 18.79 -1.84
CA ALA A 35 -1.95 18.59 -3.19
C ALA A 35 -3.06 18.71 -4.25
N PHE A 36 -4.25 18.14 -4.01
CA PHE A 36 -5.37 18.24 -4.95
C PHE A 36 -5.91 19.66 -5.04
N ALA A 37 -6.04 20.38 -3.91
CA ALA A 37 -6.45 21.78 -3.93
C ALA A 37 -5.47 22.67 -4.70
N ALA A 38 -4.16 22.45 -4.52
CA ALA A 38 -3.15 23.20 -5.27
C ALA A 38 -3.21 22.92 -6.79
N VAL A 39 -3.47 21.67 -7.19
CA VAL A 39 -3.63 21.30 -8.61
C VAL A 39 -4.90 21.91 -9.18
N GLU A 40 -6.01 21.88 -8.45
CA GLU A 40 -7.28 22.48 -8.87
C GLU A 40 -7.14 23.99 -9.09
N GLU A 41 -6.52 24.71 -8.13
CA GLU A 41 -6.35 26.17 -8.16
C GLU A 41 -5.35 26.65 -9.22
N LEU A 42 -4.24 25.93 -9.39
CA LEU A 42 -3.11 26.43 -10.19
C LEU A 42 -3.11 25.90 -11.63
N LEU A 43 -3.73 24.75 -11.89
CA LEU A 43 -3.63 24.06 -13.17
C LEU A 43 -4.99 23.88 -13.86
N GLU A 44 -6.10 24.03 -13.12
CA GLU A 44 -7.47 23.92 -13.65
C GLU A 44 -7.66 22.71 -14.58
N PRO A 45 -7.33 21.47 -14.13
CA PRO A 45 -7.39 20.29 -15.00
C PRO A 45 -8.82 19.99 -15.43
N ASP A 46 -9.01 19.58 -16.68
CA ASP A 46 -10.33 19.29 -17.27
C ASP A 46 -11.06 18.14 -16.55
N GLY A 47 -10.31 17.17 -16.05
CA GLY A 47 -10.88 16.01 -15.36
C GLY A 47 -9.86 14.97 -14.92
N ILE A 48 -10.36 13.80 -14.50
CA ILE A 48 -9.55 12.69 -14.05
C ILE A 48 -9.96 11.38 -14.69
N SER A 49 -9.02 10.66 -15.27
CA SER A 49 -9.25 9.35 -15.90
C SER A 49 -8.97 8.16 -14.99
N ARG A 50 -8.17 8.36 -13.93
CA ARG A 50 -7.87 7.31 -12.94
C ARG A 50 -7.42 7.92 -11.62
N LEU A 51 -7.94 7.38 -10.52
CA LEU A 51 -7.45 7.61 -9.17
C LEU A 51 -7.00 6.28 -8.57
N GLY A 52 -5.80 6.21 -8.01
CA GLY A 52 -5.29 5.01 -7.35
C GLY A 52 -4.72 5.31 -5.98
N LEU A 53 -4.96 4.39 -5.04
CA LEU A 53 -4.39 4.39 -3.70
C LEU A 53 -3.69 3.05 -3.48
N ARG A 54 -2.37 3.07 -3.29
CA ARG A 54 -1.57 1.86 -3.15
C ARG A 54 -0.84 1.82 -1.81
N TYR A 55 -0.90 0.67 -1.15
CA TYR A 55 -0.15 0.35 0.05
C TYR A 55 0.74 -0.86 -0.22
N ILE A 56 2.00 -0.76 0.16
CA ILE A 56 2.95 -1.87 0.06
C ILE A 56 3.53 -2.11 1.45
N ASP A 57 3.11 -3.20 2.08
CA ASP A 57 3.59 -3.62 3.38
C ASP A 57 4.67 -4.69 3.19
N GLU A 58 5.88 -4.40 3.64
CA GLU A 58 7.01 -5.32 3.69
C GLU A 58 7.18 -5.80 5.12
N ILE A 59 6.58 -6.93 5.42
CA ILE A 59 6.45 -7.49 6.76
C ILE A 59 7.70 -8.32 7.07
N SER A 60 8.50 -7.87 8.02
CA SER A 60 9.61 -8.63 8.60
C SER A 60 9.24 -9.11 9.99
N VAL A 61 9.42 -10.38 10.25
CA VAL A 61 9.03 -11.01 11.52
C VAL A 61 10.23 -11.69 12.20
N PRO A 62 10.19 -11.85 13.53
CA PRO A 62 11.16 -12.69 14.22
C PRO A 62 11.11 -14.15 13.70
N GLY A 63 12.24 -14.82 13.58
CA GLY A 63 12.29 -16.22 13.14
C GLY A 63 13.46 -16.57 12.22
N GLY A 64 14.39 -15.63 12.02
CA GLY A 64 15.61 -15.88 11.25
C GLY A 64 15.37 -16.00 9.75
N GLU A 65 16.10 -16.92 9.09
CA GLU A 65 16.10 -17.05 7.63
C GLU A 65 14.88 -17.75 7.03
N SER A 66 14.07 -18.42 7.86
CA SER A 66 12.90 -19.19 7.40
C SER A 66 11.72 -19.01 8.36
N PRO A 67 11.04 -17.85 8.33
CA PRO A 67 9.87 -17.63 9.17
C PRO A 67 8.73 -18.57 8.80
N ASN A 68 8.01 -19.08 9.80
CA ASN A 68 6.74 -19.76 9.56
C ASN A 68 5.65 -18.72 9.35
N TRP A 69 5.36 -18.36 8.10
CA TRP A 69 4.37 -17.35 7.75
C TRP A 69 2.96 -17.68 8.25
N ALA A 70 2.64 -18.97 8.46
CA ALA A 70 1.36 -19.38 9.02
C ALA A 70 1.08 -18.83 10.42
N ASP A 71 2.09 -18.44 11.17
CA ASP A 71 1.94 -17.83 12.50
C ASP A 71 1.52 -16.36 12.45
N TRP A 72 1.71 -15.69 11.31
CA TRP A 72 1.64 -14.23 11.16
C TRP A 72 0.54 -13.74 10.24
N ILE A 73 0.22 -14.51 9.18
CA ILE A 73 -0.75 -14.15 8.15
C ILE A 73 -1.85 -15.20 8.03
N HIS A 74 -2.96 -14.80 7.43
CA HIS A 74 -4.10 -15.70 7.21
C HIS A 74 -3.74 -16.83 6.25
N GLY A 75 -4.31 -18.03 6.49
CA GLY A 75 -4.02 -19.23 5.71
C GLY A 75 -4.32 -19.15 4.22
N SER A 76 -5.25 -18.27 3.81
CA SER A 76 -5.57 -18.05 2.39
C SER A 76 -4.42 -17.47 1.56
N LEU A 77 -3.43 -16.87 2.23
CA LEU A 77 -2.24 -16.30 1.57
C LEU A 77 -1.06 -17.27 1.50
N LEU A 78 -1.20 -18.45 2.07
CA LEU A 78 -0.14 -19.47 2.08
C LEU A 78 -0.17 -20.28 0.78
N ALA A 79 1.02 -20.73 0.38
CA ALA A 79 1.11 -21.67 -0.73
C ALA A 79 0.42 -22.99 -0.40
N PRO A 80 -0.17 -23.66 -1.39
CA PRO A 80 -0.55 -25.05 -1.26
C PRO A 80 0.69 -25.88 -0.86
N SER A 81 0.57 -26.67 0.20
CA SER A 81 1.61 -27.61 0.63
C SER A 81 1.01 -29.01 0.76
N THR A 82 1.83 -30.02 0.51
CA THR A 82 1.50 -31.41 0.73
C THR A 82 2.48 -32.02 1.73
N GLU A 83 2.22 -33.24 2.18
CA GLU A 83 3.14 -33.94 3.09
C GLU A 83 4.56 -34.13 2.49
N THR A 84 4.67 -34.18 1.18
CA THR A 84 5.92 -34.47 0.47
C THR A 84 6.53 -33.27 -0.24
N LEU A 85 5.77 -32.19 -0.48
CA LEU A 85 6.20 -31.00 -1.21
C LEU A 85 5.99 -29.76 -0.35
N VAL A 86 7.09 -29.14 0.03
CA VAL A 86 7.10 -27.86 0.75
C VAL A 86 7.44 -26.75 -0.23
N SER A 87 6.61 -25.72 -0.26
CA SER A 87 6.83 -24.55 -1.13
C SER A 87 7.91 -23.65 -0.54
N GLU A 88 8.97 -23.40 -1.30
CA GLU A 88 10.06 -22.49 -0.88
C GLU A 88 9.70 -21.03 -1.17
N THR A 89 9.00 -20.79 -2.29
CA THR A 89 8.56 -19.45 -2.66
C THR A 89 7.24 -19.53 -3.43
N TRP A 90 6.42 -18.50 -3.32
CA TRP A 90 5.17 -18.36 -4.08
C TRP A 90 4.79 -16.89 -4.24
N THR A 91 3.94 -16.62 -5.20
CA THR A 91 3.28 -15.33 -5.34
C THR A 91 1.82 -15.55 -5.66
N GLY A 92 0.95 -14.69 -5.14
CA GLY A 92 -0.46 -14.68 -5.45
C GLY A 92 -0.92 -13.30 -5.90
N ALA A 93 -2.00 -13.29 -6.68
CA ALA A 93 -2.70 -12.07 -7.06
C ALA A 93 -4.20 -12.33 -7.08
N VAL A 94 -4.96 -11.44 -6.45
CA VAL A 94 -6.43 -11.49 -6.41
C VAL A 94 -6.95 -10.10 -6.74
N GLN A 95 -7.96 -10.05 -7.60
CA GLN A 95 -8.68 -8.82 -7.90
C GLN A 95 -10.10 -8.90 -7.35
N TYR A 96 -10.49 -7.86 -6.62
CA TYR A 96 -11.81 -7.68 -6.04
C TYR A 96 -12.56 -6.59 -6.78
N ASP A 97 -13.85 -6.81 -7.01
CA ASP A 97 -14.79 -5.74 -7.36
C ASP A 97 -15.23 -5.06 -6.06
N ILE A 98 -14.96 -3.78 -5.93
CA ILE A 98 -15.25 -2.99 -4.72
C ILE A 98 -16.30 -1.89 -4.97
N GLY A 99 -16.98 -1.97 -6.10
CA GLY A 99 -18.04 -1.05 -6.50
C GLY A 99 -17.93 -0.59 -7.96
N PRO A 100 -18.85 0.25 -8.41
CA PRO A 100 -18.87 0.71 -9.79
C PRO A 100 -17.52 1.31 -10.22
N GLN A 101 -16.91 0.74 -11.26
CA GLN A 101 -15.64 1.19 -11.84
C GLN A 101 -14.47 1.21 -10.85
N ARG A 102 -14.61 0.51 -9.70
CA ARG A 102 -13.59 0.42 -8.63
C ARG A 102 -13.10 -1.01 -8.49
N ARG A 103 -11.79 -1.16 -8.34
CA ARG A 103 -11.13 -2.46 -8.16
C ARG A 103 -10.09 -2.36 -7.05
N LEU A 104 -9.88 -3.47 -6.37
CA LEU A 104 -8.78 -3.67 -5.45
C LEU A 104 -7.98 -4.88 -5.92
N VAL A 105 -6.72 -4.70 -6.21
CA VAL A 105 -5.79 -5.78 -6.54
C VAL A 105 -4.87 -5.99 -5.36
N LEU A 106 -4.89 -7.20 -4.81
CA LEU A 106 -3.93 -7.66 -3.82
C LEU A 106 -2.90 -8.56 -4.51
N ARG A 107 -1.61 -8.21 -4.38
CA ARG A 107 -0.48 -9.09 -4.71
C ARG A 107 0.23 -9.44 -3.42
N TYR A 108 0.67 -10.69 -3.28
CA TYR A 108 1.26 -11.14 -2.03
C TYR A 108 2.24 -12.29 -2.23
N GLY A 109 3.12 -12.46 -1.25
CA GLY A 109 4.03 -13.61 -1.19
C GLY A 109 5.30 -13.30 -0.41
N PRO A 110 6.09 -14.34 -0.07
CA PRO A 110 7.40 -14.16 0.53
C PRO A 110 8.40 -13.64 -0.49
N ALA A 111 9.33 -12.80 -0.02
CA ALA A 111 10.47 -12.31 -0.79
C ALA A 111 11.73 -12.36 0.07
N GLY A 112 12.86 -12.72 -0.56
CA GLY A 112 14.15 -12.81 0.13
C GLY A 112 14.78 -11.44 0.44
N GLN A 113 14.28 -10.38 -0.18
CA GLN A 113 14.78 -9.02 -0.02
C GLN A 113 13.66 -7.99 -0.24
N PRO A 114 13.82 -6.75 0.23
CA PRO A 114 12.85 -5.69 0.02
C PRO A 114 12.52 -5.48 -1.45
N VAL A 115 11.22 -5.32 -1.74
CA VAL A 115 10.71 -5.10 -3.11
C VAL A 115 10.50 -3.62 -3.43
N VAL A 116 10.36 -2.78 -2.39
CA VAL A 116 10.22 -1.32 -2.57
C VAL A 116 11.61 -0.70 -2.68
N ALA A 117 11.99 -0.32 -3.89
CA ALA A 117 13.17 0.50 -4.11
C ALA A 117 12.85 1.97 -3.83
N ALA A 118 13.74 2.65 -3.10
CA ALA A 118 13.66 4.11 -3.01
C ALA A 118 14.03 4.71 -4.38
N VAL A 119 13.01 5.21 -5.09
CA VAL A 119 13.20 5.81 -6.43
C VAL A 119 13.24 7.33 -6.30
N GLY A 120 14.19 7.95 -7.01
CA GLY A 120 14.30 9.41 -7.04
C GLY A 120 14.72 10.04 -5.70
N PRO A 121 14.03 11.10 -5.27
CA PRO A 121 14.41 11.84 -4.06
C PRO A 121 13.97 11.19 -2.74
N LEU A 122 13.09 10.19 -2.77
CA LEU A 122 12.62 9.49 -1.57
C LEU A 122 13.76 8.80 -0.82
N ARG A 123 13.66 8.80 0.49
CA ARG A 123 14.55 8.08 1.39
C ARG A 123 13.77 7.09 2.21
N ARG A 124 14.22 5.86 2.21
CA ARG A 124 13.71 4.84 3.12
C ARG A 124 14.51 4.93 4.43
N LEU A 125 13.83 5.18 5.54
CA LEU A 125 14.48 5.33 6.84
C LEU A 125 15.11 4.01 7.32
N ARG A 126 14.43 2.90 7.05
CA ARG A 126 14.92 1.57 7.42
C ARG A 126 14.39 0.54 6.43
N ALA A 127 15.27 -0.16 5.76
CA ALA A 127 14.91 -1.33 4.97
C ALA A 127 14.81 -2.57 5.88
N PRO A 128 13.82 -3.46 5.70
CA PRO A 128 13.84 -4.74 6.38
C PRO A 128 15.10 -5.53 6.00
N THR A 129 15.58 -6.34 6.93
CA THR A 129 16.72 -7.25 6.71
C THR A 129 16.21 -8.69 6.77
N GLY A 130 16.67 -9.53 5.84
CA GLY A 130 16.21 -10.93 5.74
C GLY A 130 14.90 -11.10 4.99
N PRO A 131 14.29 -12.29 5.11
CA PRO A 131 13.05 -12.61 4.42
C PRO A 131 11.90 -11.73 4.91
N ILE A 132 11.07 -11.31 3.97
CA ILE A 132 9.88 -10.52 4.21
C ILE A 132 8.66 -11.21 3.61
N PHE A 133 7.48 -10.85 4.08
CA PHE A 133 6.24 -11.11 3.38
C PHE A 133 5.69 -9.80 2.82
N VAL A 134 5.32 -9.80 1.56
CA VAL A 134 4.80 -8.62 0.89
C VAL A 134 3.28 -8.71 0.81
N LEU A 135 2.61 -7.61 1.20
CA LEU A 135 1.23 -7.35 0.87
C LEU A 135 1.19 -6.05 0.07
N ASP A 136 0.78 -6.12 -1.18
CA ASP A 136 0.69 -4.99 -2.10
C ASP A 136 -0.77 -4.80 -2.53
N PHE A 137 -1.42 -3.78 -1.95
CA PHE A 137 -2.80 -3.42 -2.21
C PHE A 137 -2.83 -2.24 -3.18
N ASP A 138 -3.38 -2.44 -4.38
CA ASP A 138 -3.63 -1.39 -5.37
C ASP A 138 -5.14 -1.22 -5.54
N SER A 139 -5.70 -0.23 -4.85
CA SER A 139 -7.12 0.12 -4.92
C SER A 139 -7.29 1.31 -5.86
N PHE A 140 -8.16 1.18 -6.86
CA PHE A 140 -8.31 2.23 -7.85
C PHE A 140 -9.74 2.39 -8.36
N TRP A 141 -10.04 3.61 -8.79
CA TRP A 141 -11.20 3.99 -9.53
C TRP A 141 -10.80 4.42 -10.93
N GLN A 142 -11.50 3.92 -11.93
CA GLN A 142 -11.29 4.25 -13.34
C GLN A 142 -12.67 4.43 -13.99
N PRO A 143 -13.16 5.68 -14.08
CA PRO A 143 -14.46 5.97 -14.63
C PRO A 143 -14.50 5.74 -16.15
N ASP A 144 -15.66 5.34 -16.67
CA ASP A 144 -15.87 5.18 -18.12
C ASP A 144 -15.91 6.54 -18.84
N GLU A 145 -16.45 7.55 -18.16
CA GLU A 145 -16.46 8.96 -18.61
C GLU A 145 -15.55 9.76 -17.68
N ILE A 146 -14.79 10.70 -18.25
CA ILE A 146 -13.88 11.55 -17.48
C ILE A 146 -14.71 12.61 -16.73
N PRO A 147 -14.89 12.50 -15.40
CA PRO A 147 -15.57 13.53 -14.64
C PRO A 147 -14.69 14.78 -14.50
N ALA A 148 -15.30 15.92 -14.26
CA ALA A 148 -14.60 17.14 -13.91
C ALA A 148 -13.69 16.93 -12.69
N PHE A 149 -12.55 17.61 -12.68
CA PHE A 149 -11.66 17.55 -11.51
C PHE A 149 -12.32 18.29 -10.33
N SER A 150 -12.32 17.65 -9.17
CA SER A 150 -12.78 18.24 -7.91
C SER A 150 -11.89 17.71 -6.78
N ALA A 151 -11.12 18.61 -6.17
CA ALA A 151 -10.21 18.24 -5.08
C ALA A 151 -10.95 17.58 -3.91
N VAL A 152 -12.15 18.06 -3.57
CA VAL A 152 -12.98 17.53 -2.49
C VAL A 152 -13.46 16.11 -2.81
N ASP A 153 -13.97 15.89 -4.03
CA ASP A 153 -14.50 14.58 -4.46
C ASP A 153 -13.38 13.56 -4.61
N LEU A 154 -12.19 13.98 -5.00
CA LEU A 154 -11.01 13.11 -5.08
C LEU A 154 -10.53 12.65 -3.70
N VAL A 155 -10.54 13.53 -2.70
CA VAL A 155 -10.24 13.15 -1.31
C VAL A 155 -11.26 12.15 -0.79
N GLN A 156 -12.56 12.40 -1.02
CA GLN A 156 -13.61 11.45 -0.64
C GLN A 156 -13.45 10.10 -1.36
N SER A 157 -13.10 10.14 -2.64
CA SER A 157 -12.83 8.91 -3.40
C SER A 157 -11.61 8.14 -2.87
N CYS A 158 -10.58 8.83 -2.36
CA CYS A 158 -9.47 8.17 -1.65
C CYS A 158 -9.95 7.52 -0.34
N ASP A 159 -10.84 8.17 0.42
CA ASP A 159 -11.44 7.59 1.63
C ASP A 159 -12.20 6.28 1.29
N ASP A 160 -12.98 6.30 0.20
CA ASP A 160 -13.73 5.14 -0.29
C ASP A 160 -12.81 3.99 -0.77
N LEU A 161 -11.74 4.32 -1.49
CA LEU A 161 -10.75 3.34 -1.96
C LEU A 161 -9.95 2.71 -0.80
N ARG A 162 -9.74 3.46 0.27
CA ARG A 162 -9.03 2.99 1.46
C ARG A 162 -9.85 1.99 2.28
N ALA A 163 -11.14 2.19 2.40
CA ALA A 163 -11.99 1.39 3.29
C ALA A 163 -11.86 -0.13 3.04
N PRO A 164 -11.99 -0.65 1.80
CA PRO A 164 -11.82 -2.08 1.53
C PRO A 164 -10.38 -2.57 1.75
N VAL A 165 -9.36 -1.73 1.51
CA VAL A 165 -7.96 -2.08 1.81
C VAL A 165 -7.78 -2.32 3.29
N ARG A 166 -8.29 -1.41 4.14
CA ARG A 166 -8.21 -1.54 5.59
C ARG A 166 -8.90 -2.80 6.09
N THR A 167 -10.11 -3.07 5.61
CA THR A 167 -10.86 -4.27 5.97
C THR A 167 -10.08 -5.53 5.62
N LEU A 168 -9.65 -5.64 4.37
CA LEU A 168 -8.92 -6.79 3.88
C LEU A 168 -7.58 -6.97 4.61
N PHE A 169 -6.82 -5.90 4.83
CA PHE A 169 -5.59 -5.96 5.61
C PHE A 169 -5.83 -6.54 7.01
N THR A 170 -6.86 -6.05 7.73
CA THR A 170 -7.19 -6.51 9.08
C THR A 170 -7.58 -8.00 9.11
N GLU A 171 -8.22 -8.51 8.07
CA GLU A 171 -8.61 -9.92 7.96
C GLU A 171 -7.43 -10.83 7.58
N LEU A 172 -6.45 -10.30 6.84
CA LEU A 172 -5.31 -11.07 6.33
C LEU A 172 -4.12 -11.14 7.28
N VAL A 173 -4.02 -10.24 8.25
CA VAL A 173 -2.96 -10.27 9.26
C VAL A 173 -3.50 -10.85 10.56
N LYS A 174 -2.68 -11.63 11.25
CA LYS A 174 -3.04 -12.18 12.56
C LYS A 174 -2.73 -11.20 13.69
N ASP A 175 -3.47 -11.28 14.79
CA ASP A 175 -3.26 -10.44 15.98
C ASP A 175 -1.80 -10.43 16.44
N ARG A 176 -1.15 -11.58 16.35
CA ARG A 176 0.26 -11.72 16.69
C ARG A 176 1.15 -10.76 15.87
N LEU A 177 0.88 -10.58 14.57
CA LEU A 177 1.62 -9.65 13.74
C LEU A 177 1.42 -8.21 14.21
N VAL A 178 0.18 -7.86 14.53
CA VAL A 178 -0.18 -6.54 15.02
C VAL A 178 0.53 -6.24 16.34
N ASP A 179 0.50 -7.19 17.29
CA ASP A 179 1.01 -6.99 18.65
C ASP A 179 2.54 -7.04 18.72
N GLU A 180 3.16 -7.98 17.99
CA GLU A 180 4.61 -8.21 18.09
C GLU A 180 5.44 -7.40 17.08
N VAL A 181 4.85 -6.93 15.99
CA VAL A 181 5.58 -6.23 14.91
C VAL A 181 5.14 -4.79 14.76
N PHE A 182 3.83 -4.53 14.63
CA PHE A 182 3.35 -3.17 14.32
C PHE A 182 3.22 -2.29 15.55
N ARG A 183 2.90 -2.84 16.73
CA ARG A 183 2.77 -2.10 17.99
C ARG A 183 4.06 -2.00 18.81
N ARG A 184 5.14 -2.62 18.38
CA ARG A 184 6.42 -2.43 19.06
C ARG A 184 6.90 -1.00 18.86
N GLU A 185 7.03 -0.26 19.97
CA GLU A 185 7.79 0.98 19.96
C GLU A 185 9.23 0.68 19.48
N PRO A 186 9.81 1.55 18.63
CA PRO A 186 11.20 1.39 18.25
C PRO A 186 12.05 1.39 19.53
N PRO A 187 13.07 0.55 19.64
CA PRO A 187 14.00 0.61 20.76
C PRO A 187 14.58 2.02 20.84
N THR A 188 14.44 2.63 22.02
CA THR A 188 14.98 3.95 22.38
C THR A 188 16.49 3.99 22.25
#